data_831434603797b49195c0af9030eabcb6
#
_entry.id   831434603797b49195c0af9030eabcb6
#
_cell.length_a   1.000
_cell.length_b   1.000
_cell.length_c   1.000
_cell.angle_alpha   90.00
_cell.angle_beta   90.00
_cell.angle_gamma   90.00
#
_symmetry.space_group_name_H-M   'P 1'
#
loop_
_entity.id
_entity.type
_entity.pdbx_description
1 polymer ?
#
loop_
_entity_poly.entity_id
_entity_poly.type
_entity_poly.pdbx_seq_one_letter_code
_entity_poly.pdbx_strand_id
1 'polypeptide(L)'
;MKRKSILFLYLLLIAIGLAYETQSLTEGWMSGSQYGIVGLSTLILMVYAIPAVWALFHFAKKWKLSWVPVLFSLLGGGFVAGWLSSFANTYFHDMIQAIAPNSDFWNQYESAIAAPLFEEPFKLIPIFFVLYLFSVRRIKSI
;
A
#
# COMPACT_ATOMS: atom_id res chain seq x y z
N MET A 1 0.14 11.61 22.80
CA MET A 1 -0.18 12.40 21.59
C MET A 1 -1.69 12.60 21.48
N LYS A 2 -2.16 13.80 21.13
CA LYS A 2 -3.60 14.06 20.95
C LYS A 2 -4.08 13.33 19.66
N ARG A 3 -5.26 12.72 19.68
CA ARG A 3 -5.85 11.99 18.54
C ARG A 3 -5.81 12.78 17.21
N LYS A 4 -5.99 14.10 17.29
CA LYS A 4 -5.89 15.00 16.12
C LYS A 4 -4.50 15.00 15.49
N SER A 5 -3.43 14.94 16.31
CA SER A 5 -2.06 14.91 15.80
C SER A 5 -1.74 13.58 15.10
N ILE A 6 -2.29 12.45 15.58
CA ILE A 6 -2.13 11.14 14.95
C ILE A 6 -2.91 11.07 13.64
N LEU A 7 -4.12 11.62 13.60
CA LEU A 7 -4.89 11.72 12.36
C LEU A 7 -4.15 12.56 11.31
N PHE A 8 -3.62 13.73 11.74
CA PHE A 8 -2.82 14.57 10.84
C PHE A 8 -1.60 13.85 10.31
N LEU A 9 -0.84 13.16 11.18
CA LEU A 9 0.32 12.37 10.76
C LEU A 9 -0.07 11.29 9.75
N TYR A 10 -1.17 10.58 9.98
CA TYR A 10 -1.63 9.54 9.08
C TYR A 10 -2.06 10.08 7.71
N LEU A 11 -2.78 11.20 7.69
CA LEU A 11 -3.15 11.87 6.44
C LEU A 11 -1.92 12.39 5.69
N LEU A 12 -0.91 12.89 6.42
CA LEU A 12 0.36 13.30 5.81
C LEU A 12 1.09 12.12 5.16
N LEU A 13 1.14 10.96 5.83
CA LEU A 13 1.74 9.76 5.25
C LEU A 13 1.00 9.28 3.99
N ILE A 14 -0.33 9.31 3.99
CA ILE A 14 -1.13 9.01 2.79
C ILE A 14 -0.83 10.00 1.67
N ALA A 15 -0.74 11.28 1.97
CA ALA A 15 -0.42 12.31 0.97
C ALA A 15 0.98 12.14 0.37
N ILE A 16 1.98 11.80 1.18
CA ILE A 16 3.33 11.49 0.72
C ILE A 16 3.32 10.25 -0.19
N GLY A 17 2.68 9.17 0.23
CA GLY A 17 2.56 7.95 -0.58
C GLY A 17 1.84 8.20 -1.90
N LEU A 18 0.76 8.98 -1.90
CA LEU A 18 0.04 9.37 -3.11
C LEU A 18 0.92 10.21 -4.05
N ALA A 19 1.69 11.16 -3.51
CA ALA A 19 2.61 11.97 -4.30
C ALA A 19 3.71 11.11 -4.93
N TYR A 20 4.25 10.16 -4.19
CA TYR A 20 5.24 9.20 -4.68
C TYR A 20 4.70 8.35 -5.84
N GLU A 21 3.51 7.77 -5.68
CA GLU A 21 2.88 6.95 -6.72
C GLU A 21 2.55 7.79 -7.98
N THR A 22 2.07 9.02 -7.81
CA THR A 22 1.79 9.90 -8.95
C THR A 22 3.05 10.28 -9.70
N GLN A 23 4.16 10.54 -8.98
CA GLN A 23 5.46 10.82 -9.62
C GLN A 23 5.96 9.60 -10.39
N SER A 24 5.94 8.42 -9.79
CA SER A 24 6.35 7.16 -10.41
C SER A 24 5.57 6.87 -11.69
N LEU A 25 4.25 7.09 -11.66
CA LEU A 25 3.40 6.94 -12.85
C LEU A 25 3.76 7.94 -13.95
N THR A 26 4.01 9.21 -13.61
CA THR A 26 4.32 10.24 -14.61
C THR A 26 5.69 10.00 -15.25
N GLU A 27 6.69 9.58 -14.50
CA GLU A 27 8.01 9.22 -15.02
C GLU A 27 7.93 8.01 -15.97
N GLY A 28 7.14 6.99 -15.62
CA GLY A 28 6.89 5.83 -16.49
C GLY A 28 6.13 6.18 -17.78
N TRP A 29 5.23 7.17 -17.74
CA TRP A 29 4.45 7.59 -18.91
C TRP A 29 5.24 8.42 -19.91
N MET A 30 6.24 9.16 -19.49
CA MET A 30 7.05 9.99 -20.39
C MET A 30 7.89 9.20 -21.40
N SER A 31 8.09 7.90 -21.20
CA SER A 31 8.81 7.03 -22.14
C SER A 31 7.99 6.58 -23.37
N GLY A 32 6.78 7.05 -23.55
CA GLY A 32 5.99 7.10 -24.81
C GLY A 32 5.60 5.77 -25.48
N SER A 33 6.32 4.68 -25.28
CA SER A 33 6.08 3.40 -25.96
C SER A 33 5.21 2.41 -25.18
N GLN A 34 4.79 2.74 -23.97
CA GLN A 34 4.20 1.77 -23.03
C GLN A 34 2.70 1.99 -22.73
N TYR A 35 2.03 2.94 -23.36
CA TYR A 35 0.61 3.23 -23.07
C TYR A 35 -0.31 2.01 -23.20
N GLY A 36 -0.06 1.15 -24.19
CA GLY A 36 -0.85 -0.08 -24.36
C GLY A 36 -0.66 -1.07 -23.20
N ILE A 37 0.55 -1.22 -22.72
CA ILE A 37 0.88 -2.12 -21.59
C ILE A 37 0.29 -1.57 -20.29
N VAL A 38 0.44 -0.26 -20.04
CA VAL A 38 -0.14 0.40 -18.85
C VAL A 38 -1.66 0.31 -18.86
N GLY A 39 -2.29 0.55 -20.02
CA GLY A 39 -3.74 0.42 -20.18
C GLY A 39 -4.23 -1.00 -19.90
N LEU A 40 -3.57 -2.00 -20.47
CA LEU A 40 -3.91 -3.41 -20.25
C LEU A 40 -3.72 -3.82 -18.78
N SER A 41 -2.59 -3.46 -18.18
CA SER A 41 -2.31 -3.73 -16.77
C SER A 41 -3.34 -3.07 -15.84
N THR A 42 -3.74 -1.84 -16.14
CA THR A 42 -4.79 -1.13 -15.39
C THR A 42 -6.13 -1.84 -15.50
N LEU A 43 -6.53 -2.30 -16.70
CA LEU A 43 -7.75 -3.08 -16.88
C LEU A 43 -7.73 -4.38 -16.11
N ILE A 44 -6.64 -5.13 -16.16
CA ILE A 44 -6.46 -6.37 -15.40
C ILE A 44 -6.57 -6.08 -13.90
N LEU A 45 -5.90 -5.03 -13.41
CA LEU A 45 -5.97 -4.63 -12.00
C LEU A 45 -7.40 -4.29 -11.59
N MET A 46 -8.17 -3.58 -12.41
CA MET A 46 -9.57 -3.26 -12.11
C MET A 46 -10.45 -4.50 -12.01
N VAL A 47 -10.23 -5.53 -12.85
CA VAL A 47 -10.96 -6.80 -12.79
C VAL A 47 -10.82 -7.49 -11.43
N TYR A 48 -9.65 -7.39 -10.79
CA TYR A 48 -9.41 -7.92 -9.45
C TYR A 48 -9.80 -6.94 -8.34
N ALA A 49 -9.50 -5.66 -8.51
CA ALA A 49 -9.73 -4.65 -7.48
C ALA A 49 -11.21 -4.40 -7.22
N ILE A 50 -12.05 -4.34 -8.27
CA ILE A 50 -13.48 -4.07 -8.12
C ILE A 50 -14.18 -5.14 -7.27
N PRO A 51 -14.05 -6.46 -7.56
CA PRO A 51 -14.63 -7.49 -6.69
C PRO A 51 -14.07 -7.50 -5.28
N ALA A 52 -12.77 -7.25 -5.11
CA ALA A 52 -12.15 -7.19 -3.79
C ALA A 52 -12.69 -6.03 -2.94
N VAL A 53 -12.77 -4.84 -3.50
CA VAL A 53 -13.35 -3.67 -2.84
C VAL A 53 -14.82 -3.90 -2.53
N TRP A 54 -15.60 -4.45 -3.48
CA TRP A 54 -16.99 -4.80 -3.27
C TRP A 54 -17.15 -5.80 -2.11
N ALA A 55 -16.34 -6.86 -2.07
CA ALA A 55 -16.34 -7.83 -0.99
C ALA A 55 -16.02 -7.18 0.36
N LEU A 56 -15.00 -6.31 0.42
CA LEU A 56 -14.65 -5.57 1.64
C LEU A 56 -15.83 -4.72 2.16
N PHE A 57 -16.52 -3.99 1.28
CA PHE A 57 -17.70 -3.22 1.67
C PHE A 57 -18.86 -4.11 2.10
N HIS A 58 -19.07 -5.26 1.45
CA HIS A 58 -20.09 -6.23 1.84
C HIS A 58 -19.82 -6.78 3.25
N PHE A 59 -18.57 -7.20 3.54
CA PHE A 59 -18.15 -7.63 4.87
C PHE A 59 -18.26 -6.52 5.91
N ALA A 60 -17.81 -5.30 5.58
CA ALA A 60 -17.94 -4.15 6.47
C ALA A 60 -19.41 -3.90 6.87
N LYS A 61 -20.33 -3.98 5.90
CA LYS A 61 -21.77 -3.86 6.15
C LYS A 61 -22.30 -5.00 7.03
N LYS A 62 -21.92 -6.25 6.74
CA LYS A 62 -22.30 -7.43 7.54
C LYS A 62 -21.85 -7.30 9.00
N TRP A 63 -20.65 -6.78 9.23
CA TRP A 63 -20.09 -6.58 10.57
C TRP A 63 -20.45 -5.22 11.19
N LYS A 64 -21.37 -4.47 10.57
CA LYS A 64 -21.79 -3.13 11.02
C LYS A 64 -20.61 -2.17 11.23
N LEU A 65 -19.54 -2.32 10.44
CA LEU A 65 -18.42 -1.41 10.48
C LEU A 65 -18.74 -0.12 9.73
N SER A 66 -18.26 1.00 10.25
CA SER A 66 -18.31 2.26 9.52
C SER A 66 -17.43 2.17 8.25
N TRP A 67 -17.87 2.74 7.14
CA TRP A 67 -17.11 2.80 5.91
C TRP A 67 -15.82 3.64 6.01
N VAL A 68 -15.78 4.60 6.94
CA VAL A 68 -14.63 5.49 7.14
C VAL A 68 -13.35 4.73 7.53
N PRO A 69 -13.33 3.86 8.57
CA PRO A 69 -12.16 3.01 8.84
C PRO A 69 -11.74 2.14 7.67
N VAL A 70 -12.69 1.60 6.90
CA VAL A 70 -12.39 0.77 5.72
C VAL A 70 -11.67 1.59 4.66
N LEU A 71 -12.17 2.79 4.35
CA LEU A 71 -11.53 3.70 3.40
C LEU A 71 -10.12 4.09 3.86
N PHE A 72 -9.96 4.45 5.14
CA PHE A 72 -8.64 4.78 5.70
C PHE A 72 -7.68 3.59 5.63
N SER A 73 -8.14 2.37 5.87
CA SER A 73 -7.31 1.16 5.73
C SER A 73 -6.89 0.92 4.29
N LEU A 74 -7.79 1.10 3.32
CA LEU A 74 -7.48 0.96 1.90
C LEU A 74 -6.46 2.00 1.44
N LEU A 75 -6.67 3.28 1.77
CA LEU A 75 -5.74 4.35 1.41
C LEU A 75 -4.37 4.16 2.08
N GLY A 76 -4.34 3.80 3.35
CA GLY A 76 -3.08 3.53 4.04
C GLY A 76 -2.37 2.28 3.53
N GLY A 77 -3.13 1.20 3.28
CA GLY A 77 -2.56 -0.04 2.73
C GLY A 77 -2.00 0.14 1.33
N GLY A 78 -2.68 0.91 0.47
CA GLY A 78 -2.19 1.22 -0.87
C GLY A 78 -1.01 2.19 -0.86
N PHE A 79 -1.21 3.39 -0.32
CA PHE A 79 -0.23 4.46 -0.48
C PHE A 79 0.89 4.43 0.58
N VAL A 80 0.58 4.19 1.85
CA VAL A 80 1.62 4.20 2.89
C VAL A 80 2.45 2.93 2.84
N ALA A 81 1.82 1.76 2.76
CA ALA A 81 2.57 0.51 2.71
C ALA A 81 3.32 0.38 1.38
N GLY A 82 2.71 0.73 0.25
CA GLY A 82 3.34 0.71 -1.07
C GLY A 82 4.59 1.59 -1.13
N TRP A 83 4.48 2.84 -0.70
CA TRP A 83 5.61 3.77 -0.62
C TRP A 83 6.75 3.24 0.26
N LEU A 84 6.45 2.79 1.49
CA LEU A 84 7.47 2.25 2.40
C LEU A 84 8.12 0.97 1.83
N SER A 85 7.34 0.09 1.22
CA SER A 85 7.85 -1.13 0.60
C SER A 85 8.77 -0.84 -0.57
N SER A 86 8.48 0.19 -1.36
CA SER A 86 9.32 0.59 -2.49
C SER A 86 10.73 0.96 -2.02
N PHE A 87 10.86 1.74 -0.94
CA PHE A 87 12.17 2.04 -0.36
C PHE A 87 12.89 0.78 0.13
N ALA A 88 12.18 -0.08 0.88
CA ALA A 88 12.78 -1.29 1.41
C ALA A 88 13.23 -2.24 0.29
N ASN A 89 12.45 -2.37 -0.76
CA ASN A 89 12.79 -3.19 -1.93
C ASN A 89 14.03 -2.64 -2.65
N THR A 90 14.14 -1.31 -2.81
CA THR A 90 15.33 -0.68 -3.40
C THR A 90 16.57 -0.96 -2.57
N TYR A 91 16.52 -0.76 -1.25
CA TYR A 91 17.64 -1.08 -0.36
C TYR A 91 18.00 -2.57 -0.38
N PHE A 92 17.02 -3.45 -0.44
CA PHE A 92 17.25 -4.88 -0.55
C PHE A 92 17.93 -5.25 -1.86
N HIS A 93 17.48 -4.66 -2.97
CA HIS A 93 18.13 -4.81 -4.27
C HIS A 93 19.59 -4.40 -4.23
N ASP A 94 19.89 -3.17 -3.75
CA ASP A 94 21.25 -2.67 -3.66
C ASP A 94 22.14 -3.56 -2.78
N MET A 95 21.61 -4.07 -1.68
CA MET A 95 22.32 -5.00 -0.80
C MET A 95 22.64 -6.32 -1.51
N ILE A 96 21.67 -6.89 -2.23
CA ILE A 96 21.86 -8.14 -2.98
C ILE A 96 22.90 -7.95 -4.10
N GLN A 97 22.83 -6.84 -4.84
CA GLN A 97 23.80 -6.55 -5.89
C GLN A 97 25.22 -6.35 -5.32
N ALA A 98 25.35 -5.83 -4.10
CA ALA A 98 26.65 -5.69 -3.44
C ALA A 98 27.24 -7.04 -2.98
N ILE A 99 26.41 -7.99 -2.56
CA ILE A 99 26.86 -9.28 -1.99
C ILE A 99 27.01 -10.35 -3.08
N ALA A 100 26.09 -10.39 -4.04
CA ALA A 100 25.99 -11.42 -5.05
C ALA A 100 25.74 -10.82 -6.46
N PRO A 101 26.65 -9.99 -6.97
CA PRO A 101 26.50 -9.38 -8.28
C PRO A 101 26.44 -10.49 -9.35
N ASN A 102 25.52 -10.36 -10.30
CA ASN A 102 25.30 -11.31 -11.40
C ASN A 102 24.81 -12.70 -10.98
N SER A 103 24.17 -12.84 -9.83
CA SER A 103 23.52 -14.10 -9.45
C SER A 103 22.21 -14.28 -10.21
N ASP A 104 22.13 -15.29 -11.07
CA ASP A 104 20.92 -15.62 -11.84
C ASP A 104 19.72 -15.90 -10.90
N PHE A 105 19.99 -16.54 -9.76
CA PHE A 105 18.97 -16.79 -8.75
C PHE A 105 18.35 -15.49 -8.23
N TRP A 106 19.17 -14.54 -7.80
CA TRP A 106 18.66 -13.27 -7.28
C TRP A 106 17.99 -12.42 -8.35
N ASN A 107 18.58 -12.36 -9.55
CA ASN A 107 17.97 -11.63 -10.67
C ASN A 107 16.57 -12.16 -11.02
N GLN A 108 16.34 -13.46 -10.83
CA GLN A 108 15.05 -14.09 -11.13
C GLN A 108 14.05 -14.04 -9.97
N TYR A 109 14.49 -14.20 -8.72
CA TYR A 109 13.59 -14.42 -7.58
C TYR A 109 13.58 -13.28 -6.56
N GLU A 110 14.39 -12.25 -6.70
CA GLU A 110 14.50 -11.14 -5.77
C GLU A 110 13.14 -10.52 -5.46
N SER A 111 12.37 -10.13 -6.47
CA SER A 111 11.06 -9.51 -6.28
C SER A 111 10.06 -10.44 -5.59
N ALA A 112 10.12 -11.74 -5.87
CA ALA A 112 9.24 -12.72 -5.23
C ALA A 112 9.56 -12.92 -3.73
N ILE A 113 10.80 -12.67 -3.33
CA ILE A 113 11.24 -12.76 -1.93
C ILE A 113 11.03 -11.43 -1.21
N ALA A 114 11.39 -10.32 -1.85
CA ALA A 114 11.31 -8.98 -1.26
C ALA A 114 9.87 -8.55 -0.96
N ALA A 115 8.93 -8.82 -1.88
CA ALA A 115 7.55 -8.41 -1.72
C ALA A 115 6.91 -8.95 -0.41
N PRO A 116 6.85 -10.25 -0.12
CA PRO A 116 6.28 -10.74 1.12
C PRO A 116 7.08 -10.33 2.36
N LEU A 117 8.40 -10.13 2.23
CA LEU A 117 9.26 -9.77 3.33
C LEU A 117 9.03 -8.33 3.83
N PHE A 118 8.75 -7.40 2.92
CA PHE A 118 8.60 -5.98 3.25
C PHE A 118 7.15 -5.50 3.15
N GLU A 119 6.39 -5.91 2.15
CA GLU A 119 5.04 -5.41 1.97
C GLU A 119 4.10 -5.84 3.10
N GLU A 120 4.16 -7.11 3.51
CA GLU A 120 3.24 -7.60 4.55
C GLU A 120 3.48 -6.93 5.92
N PRO A 121 4.72 -6.75 6.42
CA PRO A 121 4.94 -5.98 7.64
C PRO A 121 4.50 -4.51 7.52
N PHE A 122 4.74 -3.85 6.39
CA PHE A 122 4.35 -2.45 6.24
C PHE A 122 2.83 -2.25 6.15
N LYS A 123 2.06 -3.24 5.69
CA LYS A 123 0.59 -3.22 5.73
C LYS A 123 0.04 -3.19 7.16
N LEU A 124 0.81 -3.61 8.16
CA LEU A 124 0.40 -3.51 9.57
C LEU A 124 0.39 -2.06 10.07
N ILE A 125 1.23 -1.18 9.54
CA ILE A 125 1.32 0.23 9.95
C ILE A 125 -0.03 0.95 9.80
N PRO A 126 -0.67 0.99 8.63
CA PRO A 126 -1.99 1.60 8.47
C PRO A 126 -3.07 0.92 9.33
N ILE A 127 -2.99 -0.40 9.55
CA ILE A 127 -3.91 -1.12 10.42
C ILE A 127 -3.82 -0.57 11.86
N PHE A 128 -2.61 -0.42 12.42
CA PHE A 128 -2.43 0.16 13.75
C PHE A 128 -2.95 1.59 13.84
N PHE A 129 -2.72 2.43 12.83
CA PHE A 129 -3.27 3.78 12.79
C PHE A 129 -4.81 3.77 12.82
N VAL A 130 -5.43 2.94 12.01
CA VAL A 130 -6.89 2.82 11.93
C VAL A 130 -7.47 2.28 13.23
N LEU A 131 -6.88 1.23 13.81
CA LEU A 131 -7.30 0.70 15.09
C LEU A 131 -7.22 1.76 16.18
N TYR A 132 -6.12 2.48 16.27
CA TYR A 132 -5.98 3.57 17.25
C TYR A 132 -6.99 4.69 17.04
N LEU A 133 -7.19 5.11 15.79
CA LEU A 133 -8.08 6.22 15.46
C LEU A 133 -9.57 5.89 15.65
N PHE A 134 -9.97 4.64 15.48
CA PHE A 134 -11.40 4.28 15.44
C PHE A 134 -11.87 3.35 16.58
N SER A 135 -10.96 2.62 17.28
CA SER A 135 -11.32 1.68 18.35
C SER A 135 -11.88 2.35 19.62
N VAL A 136 -11.47 3.58 19.91
CA VAL A 136 -11.86 4.28 21.14
C VAL A 136 -13.37 4.60 21.23
N ARG A 137 -14.11 4.54 20.14
CA ARG A 137 -15.56 4.79 20.16
C ARG A 137 -16.39 3.61 20.64
N ARG A 138 -15.87 2.39 20.58
CA ARG A 138 -16.62 1.17 20.95
C ARG A 138 -16.68 0.94 22.47
N ILE A 139 -15.72 1.50 23.21
CA ILE A 139 -15.62 1.29 24.68
C ILE A 139 -16.57 2.19 25.48
N LYS A 140 -17.12 3.26 24.87
CA LYS A 140 -18.04 4.20 25.56
C LYS A 140 -19.53 3.89 25.37
N SER A 141 -19.89 2.80 24.71
CA SER A 141 -21.28 2.39 24.46
C SER A 141 -21.65 1.04 25.11
N ILE A 142 -20.90 0.61 26.11
CA ILE A 142 -21.25 -0.43 27.07
C ILE A 142 -21.38 0.24 28.44
#